data_5371797bcc0e6a71941a44efc5844d84
#
_entry.id   5371797bcc0e6a71941a44efc5844d84
#
_cell.length_a   1.000
_cell.length_b   1.000
_cell.length_c   1.000
_cell.angle_alpha   90.00
_cell.angle_beta   90.00
_cell.angle_gamma   90.00
#
_symmetry.space_group_name_H-M   'P 1'
#
loop_
_entity.id
_entity.type
_entity.pdbx_description
1 polymer ?
#
loop_
_entity_poly.entity_id
_entity_poly.type
_entity_poly.pdbx_seq_one_letter_code
_entity_poly.pdbx_strand_id
1 'polypeptide(L)'
;MDSEQILAQITEKMPTAILSTEVARDGILNIHTSREQIIELLSLLRDDAQLGFNFLTTLNAIHFPENAGQELGVIYHLHNWQKNVRIRVKIFFPKDDAHVPTATNLWPTANWMERQEYDFFGVVFTGHPDLRRILNLDDLEVFPMRKEYRIEDGTRTDKDDRFFGRDGHVGRSFE
;
A
#
# COMPACT_ATOMS: atom_id res chain seq x y z
N MET A 1 -6.96 -9.91 22.01
CA MET A 1 -7.77 -10.52 20.94
C MET A 1 -6.81 -11.22 20.00
N ASP A 2 -7.01 -12.50 19.78
CA ASP A 2 -6.15 -13.32 18.94
C ASP A 2 -6.60 -13.24 17.47
N SER A 3 -5.70 -13.60 16.55
CA SER A 3 -5.98 -13.59 15.10
C SER A 3 -7.20 -14.46 14.75
N GLU A 4 -7.37 -15.59 15.40
CA GLU A 4 -8.52 -16.49 15.20
C GLU A 4 -9.85 -15.84 15.60
N GLN A 5 -9.88 -15.12 16.72
CA GLN A 5 -11.08 -14.38 17.16
C GLN A 5 -11.46 -13.26 16.19
N ILE A 6 -10.46 -12.54 15.65
CA ILE A 6 -10.68 -11.51 14.66
C ILE A 6 -11.29 -12.11 13.39
N LEU A 7 -10.69 -13.19 12.90
CA LEU A 7 -11.16 -13.87 11.69
C LEU A 7 -12.57 -14.45 11.86
N ALA A 8 -12.86 -15.06 13.01
CA ALA A 8 -14.20 -15.59 13.30
C ALA A 8 -15.28 -14.49 13.23
N GLN A 9 -15.00 -13.33 13.84
CA GLN A 9 -15.94 -12.20 13.81
C GLN A 9 -16.14 -11.59 12.41
N ILE A 10 -15.06 -11.48 11.62
CA ILE A 10 -15.19 -11.00 10.24
C ILE A 10 -15.96 -12.00 9.41
N THR A 11 -15.66 -13.30 9.52
CA THR A 11 -16.33 -14.35 8.74
C THR A 11 -17.82 -14.47 9.10
N GLU A 12 -18.18 -14.26 10.37
CA GLU A 12 -19.58 -14.25 10.80
C GLU A 12 -20.38 -13.12 10.15
N LYS A 13 -19.79 -11.91 10.04
CA LYS A 13 -20.48 -10.70 9.55
C LYS A 13 -20.33 -10.50 8.05
N MET A 14 -19.20 -10.92 7.48
CA MET A 14 -18.87 -10.77 6.07
C MET A 14 -18.18 -12.05 5.54
N PRO A 15 -18.89 -13.14 5.32
CA PRO A 15 -18.28 -14.42 4.97
C PRO A 15 -17.54 -14.42 3.62
N THR A 16 -17.91 -13.51 2.71
CA THR A 16 -17.30 -13.41 1.37
C THR A 16 -16.15 -12.39 1.29
N ALA A 17 -15.91 -11.62 2.35
CA ALA A 17 -14.92 -10.54 2.32
C ALA A 17 -13.46 -11.03 2.37
N ILE A 18 -13.23 -12.24 2.86
CA ILE A 18 -11.90 -12.80 3.04
C ILE A 18 -11.59 -13.76 1.89
N LEU A 19 -10.60 -13.39 1.06
CA LEU A 19 -10.06 -14.27 0.01
C LEU A 19 -9.03 -15.24 0.57
N SER A 20 -8.12 -14.73 1.39
CA SER A 20 -7.11 -15.52 2.09
C SER A 20 -6.60 -14.78 3.31
N THR A 21 -5.93 -15.51 4.20
CA THR A 21 -5.31 -14.95 5.40
C THR A 21 -3.97 -15.60 5.65
N GLU A 22 -3.06 -14.84 6.24
CA GLU A 22 -1.77 -15.32 6.69
C GLU A 22 -1.35 -14.59 7.96
N VAL A 23 -0.63 -15.24 8.83
CA VAL A 23 0.07 -14.58 9.93
C VAL A 23 1.52 -14.38 9.49
N ALA A 24 1.93 -13.12 9.38
CA ALA A 24 3.29 -12.79 8.97
C ALA A 24 4.33 -13.16 10.06
N ARG A 25 5.62 -13.15 9.70
CA ARG A 25 6.71 -13.48 10.63
C ARG A 25 6.77 -12.55 11.85
N ASP A 26 6.24 -11.35 11.74
CA ASP A 26 6.12 -10.37 12.83
C ASP A 26 4.88 -10.60 13.72
N GLY A 27 4.13 -11.68 13.49
CA GLY A 27 2.92 -12.02 14.24
C GLY A 27 1.68 -11.21 13.86
N ILE A 28 1.76 -10.34 12.85
CA ILE A 28 0.61 -9.53 12.42
C ILE A 28 -0.25 -10.32 11.42
N LEU A 29 -1.55 -10.34 11.66
CA LEU A 29 -2.53 -10.93 10.77
C LEU A 29 -2.65 -10.10 9.49
N ASN A 30 -2.45 -10.73 8.34
CA ASN A 30 -2.73 -10.19 7.03
C ASN A 30 -4.04 -10.79 6.50
N ILE A 31 -4.94 -9.95 6.02
CA ILE A 31 -6.22 -10.32 5.43
C ILE A 31 -6.22 -9.86 3.99
N HIS A 32 -6.41 -10.76 3.06
CA HIS A 32 -6.56 -10.45 1.65
C HIS A 32 -8.04 -10.36 1.30
N THR A 33 -8.42 -9.28 0.61
CA THR A 33 -9.79 -9.04 0.17
C THR A 33 -9.84 -8.52 -1.27
N SER A 34 -11.03 -8.40 -1.85
CA SER A 34 -11.22 -7.81 -3.17
C SER A 34 -11.35 -6.28 -3.11
N ARG A 35 -11.11 -5.61 -4.24
CA ARG A 35 -11.30 -4.16 -4.37
C ARG A 35 -12.73 -3.71 -4.07
N GLU A 36 -13.68 -4.52 -4.47
CA GLU A 36 -15.12 -4.24 -4.35
C GLU A 36 -15.57 -4.25 -2.89
N GLN A 37 -14.95 -5.09 -2.07
CA GLN A 37 -15.34 -5.30 -0.67
C GLN A 37 -14.47 -4.52 0.33
N ILE A 38 -13.40 -3.86 -0.13
CA ILE A 38 -12.43 -3.21 0.74
C ILE A 38 -13.07 -2.18 1.69
N ILE A 39 -13.92 -1.30 1.19
CA ILE A 39 -14.51 -0.22 2.02
C ILE A 39 -15.49 -0.77 3.04
N GLU A 40 -16.28 -1.77 2.67
CA GLU A 40 -17.20 -2.44 3.59
C GLU A 40 -16.45 -3.16 4.70
N LEU A 41 -15.38 -3.88 4.35
CA LEU A 41 -14.52 -4.56 5.32
C LEU A 41 -13.81 -3.55 6.25
N LEU A 42 -13.25 -2.48 5.71
CA LEU A 42 -12.61 -1.43 6.50
C LEU A 42 -13.60 -0.73 7.45
N SER A 43 -14.84 -0.49 6.99
CA SER A 43 -15.91 0.07 7.81
C SER A 43 -16.29 -0.88 8.96
N LEU A 44 -16.45 -2.16 8.67
CA LEU A 44 -16.70 -3.17 9.70
C LEU A 44 -15.58 -3.21 10.74
N LEU A 45 -14.32 -3.25 10.28
CA LEU A 45 -13.16 -3.30 11.17
C LEU A 45 -13.07 -2.09 12.09
N ARG A 46 -13.43 -0.89 11.58
CA ARG A 46 -13.40 0.36 12.35
C ARG A 46 -14.55 0.47 13.35
N ASP A 47 -15.78 0.21 12.87
CA ASP A 47 -17.02 0.59 13.57
C ASP A 47 -17.55 -0.50 14.51
N ASP A 48 -17.11 -1.73 14.30
CA ASP A 48 -17.53 -2.83 15.17
C ASP A 48 -16.95 -2.68 16.58
N ALA A 49 -17.82 -2.77 17.60
CA ALA A 49 -17.45 -2.56 19.01
C ALA A 49 -16.44 -3.60 19.54
N GLN A 50 -16.42 -4.79 18.95
CA GLN A 50 -15.49 -5.85 19.35
C GLN A 50 -14.18 -5.77 18.58
N LEU A 51 -14.20 -5.38 17.30
CA LEU A 51 -13.01 -5.23 16.46
C LEU A 51 -12.30 -3.90 16.75
N GLY A 52 -12.96 -2.77 16.56
CA GLY A 52 -12.53 -1.44 16.97
C GLY A 52 -11.16 -1.00 16.41
N PHE A 53 -10.84 -1.34 15.16
CA PHE A 53 -9.62 -0.89 14.48
C PHE A 53 -9.77 0.55 13.99
N ASN A 54 -9.85 1.49 14.93
CA ASN A 54 -10.19 2.89 14.67
C ASN A 54 -9.01 3.75 14.19
N PHE A 55 -7.80 3.21 14.13
CA PHE A 55 -6.62 3.94 13.72
C PHE A 55 -5.99 3.35 12.45
N LEU A 56 -5.95 4.14 11.38
CA LEU A 56 -5.17 3.86 10.18
C LEU A 56 -3.73 4.33 10.42
N THR A 57 -2.82 3.39 10.68
CA THR A 57 -1.40 3.69 10.95
C THR A 57 -0.70 4.18 9.70
N THR A 58 -0.87 3.46 8.61
CA THR A 58 -0.35 3.83 7.29
C THR A 58 -1.11 3.08 6.19
N LEU A 59 -1.07 3.64 4.99
CA LEU A 59 -1.51 3.04 3.76
C LEU A 59 -0.33 3.09 2.79
N ASN A 60 -0.01 1.95 2.17
CA ASN A 60 1.11 1.86 1.25
C ASN A 60 0.74 1.06 0.01
N ALA A 61 1.18 1.51 -1.16
CA ALA A 61 1.13 0.70 -2.36
C ALA A 61 2.40 -0.15 -2.52
N ILE A 62 2.28 -1.23 -3.27
CA ILE A 62 3.38 -2.12 -3.62
C ILE A 62 3.27 -2.53 -5.08
N HIS A 63 4.41 -2.83 -5.71
CA HIS A 63 4.47 -3.29 -7.09
C HIS A 63 5.25 -4.60 -7.20
N PHE A 64 4.58 -5.63 -7.74
CA PHE A 64 5.11 -6.95 -8.04
C PHE A 64 4.96 -7.23 -9.55
N PRO A 65 5.90 -6.80 -10.39
CA PRO A 65 5.78 -6.93 -11.85
C PRO A 65 5.63 -8.37 -12.35
N GLU A 66 6.07 -9.35 -11.57
CA GLU A 66 5.99 -10.78 -11.90
C GLU A 66 4.61 -11.39 -11.63
N ASN A 67 3.72 -10.71 -10.90
CA ASN A 67 2.41 -11.23 -10.51
C ASN A 67 1.34 -10.81 -11.51
N ALA A 68 1.27 -11.46 -12.67
CA ALA A 68 0.32 -11.11 -13.72
C ALA A 68 -1.13 -11.02 -13.21
N GLY A 69 -1.80 -9.88 -13.48
CA GLY A 69 -3.15 -9.56 -13.02
C GLY A 69 -3.25 -9.07 -11.56
N GLN A 70 -2.14 -9.04 -10.83
CA GLN A 70 -2.02 -8.59 -9.44
C GLN A 70 -0.71 -7.82 -9.23
N GLU A 71 -0.30 -7.06 -10.23
CA GLU A 71 0.99 -6.38 -10.23
C GLU A 71 1.05 -5.24 -9.22
N LEU A 72 -0.08 -4.56 -8.98
CA LEU A 72 -0.19 -3.53 -7.95
C LEU A 72 -1.02 -4.02 -6.77
N GLY A 73 -0.69 -3.52 -5.60
CA GLY A 73 -1.48 -3.76 -4.40
C GLY A 73 -1.48 -2.55 -3.48
N VAL A 74 -2.48 -2.49 -2.61
CA VAL A 74 -2.56 -1.52 -1.51
C VAL A 74 -2.71 -2.26 -0.20
N ILE A 75 -1.94 -1.83 0.79
CA ILE A 75 -1.92 -2.40 2.14
C ILE A 75 -2.38 -1.33 3.14
N TYR A 76 -3.43 -1.62 3.86
CA TYR A 76 -3.93 -0.80 4.96
C TYR A 76 -3.43 -1.39 6.28
N HIS A 77 -2.66 -0.63 7.05
CA HIS A 77 -2.18 -1.01 8.38
C HIS A 77 -3.11 -0.41 9.43
N LEU A 78 -3.87 -1.27 10.09
CA LEU A 78 -4.87 -0.87 11.07
C LEU A 78 -4.42 -1.22 12.50
N HIS A 79 -4.78 -0.37 13.44
CA HIS A 79 -4.45 -0.54 14.85
C HIS A 79 -5.68 -0.30 15.73
N ASN A 80 -5.94 -1.23 16.62
CA ASN A 80 -6.84 -1.03 17.74
C ASN A 80 -6.00 -0.58 18.95
N TRP A 81 -6.10 0.69 19.30
CA TRP A 81 -5.34 1.30 20.41
C TRP A 81 -5.65 0.69 21.77
N GLN A 82 -6.93 0.39 22.03
CA GLN A 82 -7.37 -0.10 23.34
C GLN A 82 -6.86 -1.50 23.62
N LYS A 83 -6.85 -2.36 22.60
CA LYS A 83 -6.42 -3.75 22.71
C LYS A 83 -4.96 -3.95 22.31
N ASN A 84 -4.30 -2.91 21.81
CA ASN A 84 -2.94 -2.95 21.25
C ASN A 84 -2.73 -4.07 20.23
N VAL A 85 -3.69 -4.21 19.31
CA VAL A 85 -3.67 -5.24 18.26
C VAL A 85 -3.55 -4.55 16.90
N ARG A 86 -2.72 -5.11 16.02
CA ARG A 86 -2.51 -4.63 14.65
C ARG A 86 -2.88 -5.69 13.65
N ILE A 87 -3.45 -5.26 12.54
CA ILE A 87 -3.72 -6.11 11.37
C ILE A 87 -3.33 -5.38 10.09
N ARG A 88 -3.19 -6.13 9.00
CA ARG A 88 -3.03 -5.59 7.64
C ARG A 88 -4.15 -6.11 6.76
N VAL A 89 -4.78 -5.20 6.03
CA VAL A 89 -5.72 -5.55 4.97
C VAL A 89 -5.06 -5.27 3.64
N LYS A 90 -5.03 -6.25 2.75
CA LYS A 90 -4.35 -6.19 1.46
C LYS A 90 -5.32 -6.42 0.33
N ILE A 91 -5.20 -5.62 -0.71
CA ILE A 91 -5.84 -5.82 -2.00
C ILE A 91 -4.79 -5.84 -3.09
N PHE A 92 -5.03 -6.63 -4.13
CA PHE A 92 -4.18 -6.68 -5.32
C PHE A 92 -5.03 -6.52 -6.57
N PHE A 93 -4.47 -5.89 -7.60
CA PHE A 93 -5.18 -5.59 -8.84
C PHE A 93 -4.19 -5.42 -9.99
N PRO A 94 -4.69 -5.51 -11.27
CA PRO A 94 -3.87 -5.30 -12.45
C PRO A 94 -3.32 -3.87 -12.52
N LYS A 95 -2.10 -3.74 -13.03
CA LYS A 95 -1.43 -2.44 -13.24
C LYS A 95 -2.23 -1.54 -14.18
N ASP A 96 -2.89 -2.12 -15.18
CA ASP A 96 -3.66 -1.37 -16.19
C ASP A 96 -5.04 -0.92 -15.68
N ASP A 97 -5.48 -1.44 -14.53
CA ASP A 97 -6.71 -1.04 -13.86
C ASP A 97 -6.42 -0.70 -12.38
N ALA A 98 -5.61 0.31 -12.16
CA ALA A 98 -5.13 0.74 -10.85
C ALA A 98 -6.13 1.65 -10.12
N HIS A 99 -7.42 1.31 -10.11
CA HIS A 99 -8.47 2.06 -9.42
C HIS A 99 -8.87 1.38 -8.11
N VAL A 100 -8.94 2.13 -7.03
CA VAL A 100 -9.31 1.67 -5.68
C VAL A 100 -10.27 2.67 -5.05
N PRO A 101 -11.35 2.26 -4.38
CA PRO A 101 -12.20 3.19 -3.64
C PRO A 101 -11.43 3.90 -2.52
N THR A 102 -11.66 5.20 -2.34
CA THR A 102 -11.01 5.99 -1.29
C THR A 102 -11.45 5.59 0.12
N ALA A 103 -10.52 5.56 1.07
CA ALA A 103 -10.79 5.40 2.49
C ALA A 103 -10.86 6.74 3.27
N THR A 104 -10.85 7.88 2.58
CA THR A 104 -10.86 9.22 3.22
C THR A 104 -12.12 9.47 4.05
N ASN A 105 -13.26 8.87 3.68
CA ASN A 105 -14.49 8.93 4.45
C ASN A 105 -14.43 8.12 5.76
N LEU A 106 -13.53 7.16 5.85
CA LEU A 106 -13.30 6.35 7.04
C LEU A 106 -12.26 7.01 7.96
N TRP A 107 -11.14 7.43 7.38
CA TRP A 107 -10.06 8.10 8.11
C TRP A 107 -9.58 9.33 7.32
N PRO A 108 -9.73 10.54 7.87
CA PRO A 108 -9.23 11.76 7.21
C PRO A 108 -7.73 11.73 6.91
N THR A 109 -6.95 10.97 7.68
CA THR A 109 -5.51 10.78 7.45
C THR A 109 -5.19 10.04 6.15
N ALA A 110 -6.13 9.23 5.64
CA ALA A 110 -5.99 8.55 4.35
C ALA A 110 -5.76 9.53 3.18
N ASN A 111 -6.29 10.75 3.27
CA ASN A 111 -6.15 11.75 2.22
C ASN A 111 -4.70 11.95 1.78
N TRP A 112 -3.79 12.16 2.71
CA TRP A 112 -2.37 12.38 2.41
C TRP A 112 -1.67 11.11 1.96
N MET A 113 -2.02 9.97 2.57
CA MET A 113 -1.44 8.68 2.25
C MET A 113 -1.85 8.23 0.83
N GLU A 114 -3.12 8.37 0.48
CA GLU A 114 -3.62 8.02 -0.85
C GLU A 114 -3.00 8.90 -1.95
N ARG A 115 -2.82 10.19 -1.70
CA ARG A 115 -2.11 11.10 -2.60
C ARG A 115 -0.65 10.68 -2.81
N GLN A 116 0.03 10.25 -1.74
CA GLN A 116 1.40 9.72 -1.84
C GLN A 116 1.46 8.49 -2.74
N GLU A 117 0.54 7.53 -2.54
CA GLU A 117 0.52 6.31 -3.34
C GLU A 117 0.09 6.56 -4.81
N TYR A 118 -0.80 7.53 -5.03
CA TYR A 118 -1.07 8.03 -6.38
C TYR A 118 0.19 8.60 -7.03
N ASP A 119 0.93 9.44 -6.31
CA ASP A 119 2.12 10.14 -6.81
C ASP A 119 3.24 9.16 -7.17
N PHE A 120 3.48 8.14 -6.35
CA PHE A 120 4.58 7.21 -6.53
C PHE A 120 4.25 5.99 -7.38
N PHE A 121 3.03 5.46 -7.29
CA PHE A 121 2.63 4.21 -7.95
C PHE A 121 1.55 4.39 -9.01
N GLY A 122 0.87 5.52 -9.06
CA GLY A 122 -0.23 5.78 -9.98
C GLY A 122 -1.51 5.03 -9.61
N VAL A 123 -1.74 4.77 -8.34
CA VAL A 123 -3.00 4.20 -7.85
C VAL A 123 -4.05 5.31 -7.79
N VAL A 124 -5.13 5.17 -8.54
CA VAL A 124 -6.22 6.15 -8.59
C VAL A 124 -7.26 5.83 -7.52
N PHE A 125 -7.38 6.66 -6.50
CA PHE A 125 -8.37 6.48 -5.43
C PHE A 125 -9.69 7.14 -5.81
N THR A 126 -10.65 6.31 -6.23
CA THR A 126 -11.97 6.76 -6.70
C THR A 126 -12.77 7.38 -5.56
N GLY A 127 -13.24 8.61 -5.76
CA GLY A 127 -13.99 9.37 -4.73
C GLY A 127 -13.10 10.16 -3.78
N HIS A 128 -11.79 10.18 -4.00
CA HIS A 128 -10.88 11.04 -3.24
C HIS A 128 -11.19 12.53 -3.50
N PRO A 129 -11.24 13.39 -2.46
CA PRO A 129 -11.67 14.78 -2.59
C PRO A 129 -10.71 15.67 -3.39
N ASP A 130 -9.41 15.36 -3.40
CA ASP A 130 -8.37 16.17 -4.06
C ASP A 130 -7.16 15.29 -4.42
N LEU A 131 -7.32 14.40 -5.42
CA LEU A 131 -6.26 13.48 -5.85
C LEU A 131 -5.30 14.17 -6.81
N ARG A 132 -4.21 14.67 -6.28
CA ARG A 132 -3.10 15.29 -7.01
C ARG A 132 -1.75 14.91 -6.41
N ARG A 133 -0.67 15.08 -7.16
CA ARG A 133 0.69 14.81 -6.66
C ARG A 133 0.98 15.63 -5.40
N ILE A 134 1.90 15.15 -4.58
CA ILE A 134 2.25 15.75 -3.27
C ILE A 134 3.76 15.91 -3.07
N LEU A 135 4.57 15.04 -3.64
CA LEU A 135 6.02 15.00 -3.44
C LEU A 135 6.79 15.22 -4.74
N ASN A 136 6.30 14.70 -5.86
CA ASN A 136 6.92 14.88 -7.16
C ASN A 136 6.36 16.11 -7.89
N LEU A 137 7.04 16.52 -8.96
CA LEU A 137 6.58 17.61 -9.84
C LEU A 137 5.25 17.23 -10.51
N ASP A 138 4.38 18.23 -10.70
CA ASP A 138 3.05 18.01 -11.29
C ASP A 138 3.10 17.51 -12.75
N ASP A 139 4.15 17.88 -13.48
CA ASP A 139 4.42 17.51 -14.87
C ASP A 139 5.19 16.19 -15.04
N LEU A 140 5.49 15.49 -13.95
CA LEU A 140 6.16 14.20 -14.02
C LEU A 140 5.24 13.14 -14.65
N GLU A 141 5.60 12.61 -15.81
CA GLU A 141 4.80 11.64 -16.56
C GLU A 141 4.91 10.19 -16.06
N VAL A 142 5.83 9.92 -15.12
CA VAL A 142 6.11 8.58 -14.62
C VAL A 142 5.74 8.41 -13.16
N PHE A 143 5.67 7.15 -12.70
CA PHE A 143 5.46 6.78 -11.31
C PHE A 143 6.73 6.15 -10.76
N PRO A 144 7.58 6.92 -10.06
CA PRO A 144 8.99 6.56 -9.85
C PRO A 144 9.21 5.34 -8.94
N MET A 145 8.22 4.94 -8.14
CA MET A 145 8.34 3.75 -7.29
C MET A 145 7.91 2.45 -7.96
N ARG A 146 7.40 2.50 -9.21
CA ARG A 146 7.20 1.29 -9.99
C ARG A 146 8.56 0.70 -10.38
N LYS A 147 8.72 -0.60 -10.24
CA LYS A 147 10.01 -1.30 -10.47
C LYS A 147 10.48 -1.31 -11.93
N GLU A 148 9.64 -0.86 -12.86
CA GLU A 148 10.00 -0.66 -14.26
C GLU A 148 10.94 0.56 -14.45
N TYR A 149 10.95 1.50 -13.51
CA TYR A 149 11.84 2.67 -13.53
C TYR A 149 13.08 2.38 -12.69
N ARG A 150 14.25 2.53 -13.30
CA ARG A 150 15.51 2.36 -12.59
C ARG A 150 15.77 3.57 -11.69
N ILE A 151 16.24 3.34 -10.47
CA ILE A 151 16.61 4.39 -9.51
C ILE A 151 17.82 5.19 -10.03
N GLU A 152 18.72 4.50 -10.73
CA GLU A 152 19.89 5.11 -11.33
C GLU A 152 19.94 4.79 -12.83
N ASP A 153 20.18 5.82 -13.64
CA ASP A 153 20.56 5.65 -15.03
C ASP A 153 22.05 5.33 -15.09
N GLY A 154 22.39 4.06 -15.25
CA GLY A 154 23.77 3.58 -15.36
C GLY A 154 24.50 4.06 -16.63
N THR A 155 23.78 4.70 -17.57
CA THR A 155 24.35 5.27 -18.80
C THR A 155 24.73 6.74 -18.67
N ARG A 156 24.39 7.39 -17.56
CA ARG A 156 24.75 8.80 -17.32
C ARG A 156 26.25 8.94 -17.18
N THR A 157 26.81 9.82 -18.00
CA THR A 157 28.24 10.18 -18.00
C THR A 157 28.50 11.53 -17.32
N ASP A 158 27.44 12.28 -16.97
CA ASP A 158 27.50 13.61 -16.32
C ASP A 158 27.50 13.56 -14.78
N LYS A 159 27.57 12.36 -14.22
CA LYS A 159 27.55 12.14 -12.77
C LYS A 159 28.91 12.50 -12.18
N ASP A 160 28.97 13.61 -11.45
CA ASP A 160 30.17 13.98 -10.68
C ASP A 160 30.08 13.41 -9.26
N ASP A 161 30.64 12.23 -9.06
CA ASP A 161 30.65 11.53 -7.76
C ASP A 161 31.70 12.07 -6.78
N ARG A 162 32.54 13.04 -7.19
CA ARG A 162 33.62 13.62 -6.33
C ARG A 162 33.06 14.26 -5.06
N PHE A 163 31.88 14.87 -5.13
CA PHE A 163 31.24 15.48 -3.97
C PHE A 163 30.60 14.48 -3.00
N PHE A 164 30.52 13.21 -3.38
CA PHE A 164 29.93 12.14 -2.57
C PHE A 164 30.95 11.09 -2.08
N GLY A 165 32.24 11.40 -2.16
CA GLY A 165 33.32 10.52 -1.68
C GLY A 165 33.49 9.23 -2.49
N ARG A 166 33.01 9.22 -3.74
CA ARG A 166 33.13 8.07 -4.66
C ARG A 166 34.24 8.21 -5.67
N ASP A 167 35.28 8.96 -5.33
CA ASP A 167 36.45 9.15 -6.18
C ASP A 167 37.12 7.81 -6.49
N GLY A 168 37.18 7.46 -7.77
CA GLY A 168 38.05 6.38 -8.23
C GLY A 168 37.38 5.01 -8.49
N HIS A 169 36.05 4.91 -8.54
CA HIS A 169 35.38 3.65 -8.86
C HIS A 169 34.89 3.55 -10.30
N VAL A 170 35.47 4.31 -11.22
CA VAL A 170 35.30 4.08 -12.66
C VAL A 170 36.19 2.91 -13.05
N GLY A 171 35.61 1.72 -13.21
CA GLY A 171 36.26 0.59 -13.89
C GLY A 171 36.82 -0.52 -12.98
N ARG A 172 36.03 -1.10 -12.09
CA ARG A 172 36.23 -2.50 -11.74
C ARG A 172 35.23 -3.36 -12.54
N SER A 173 35.69 -3.83 -13.71
CA SER A 173 35.12 -5.01 -14.33
C SER A 173 35.28 -6.16 -13.34
N PHE A 174 34.18 -6.75 -12.92
CA PHE A 174 34.20 -8.05 -12.25
C PHE A 174 34.52 -9.09 -13.35
N GLU A 175 35.75 -9.62 -13.32
CA GLU A 175 36.11 -10.88 -13.96
C GLU A 175 35.58 -12.05 -13.12
#